data_35c6d73198589ba31ac0012960ac9860
#
_entry.id   35c6d73198589ba31ac0012960ac9860
#
_cell.length_a   1.000
_cell.length_b   1.000
_cell.length_c   1.000
_cell.angle_alpha   90.00
_cell.angle_beta   90.00
_cell.angle_gamma   90.00
#
_symmetry.space_group_name_H-M   'P 1'
#
loop_
_entity.id
_entity.type
_entity.pdbx_description
1 polymer ?
#
loop_
_entity_poly.entity_id
_entity_poly.type
_entity_poly.pdbx_seq_one_letter_code
_entity_poly.pdbx_strand_id
1 'polypeptide(L)'
;MIVGCREDAKRQWDPQGEPLGQVLNEMTSVDKTYRWEAQDGALNLLPTAGEPLLLQTQVGDFKIDTTSSLEALNQLKTRREIQHAMLNLRLQDGLTIITYSPRATPFSVRFKGGTLRQALNAIAVAHGSDVWDYREIRCGERKEVIIRF
;
A
#
# COMPACT_ATOMS: atom_id res chain seq x y z
N MET A 1 -4.90 1.31 5.45
CA MET A 1 -5.81 1.30 6.62
C MET A 1 -5.35 2.33 7.64
N ILE A 2 -6.26 3.13 8.19
CA ILE A 2 -5.94 4.04 9.31
C ILE A 2 -6.30 3.28 10.58
N VAL A 3 -5.30 2.98 11.41
CA VAL A 3 -5.47 2.24 12.65
C VAL A 3 -5.48 3.23 13.81
N GLY A 4 -6.58 3.24 14.59
CA GLY A 4 -6.61 3.93 15.88
C GLY A 4 -5.79 3.18 16.94
N CYS A 5 -5.75 3.71 18.18
CA CYS A 5 -5.04 3.06 19.30
C CYS A 5 -5.74 1.78 19.85
N ARG A 6 -6.89 1.39 19.29
CA ARG A 6 -7.54 0.10 19.57
C ARG A 6 -7.11 -0.93 18.55
N GLU A 7 -6.73 -2.12 18.98
CA GLU A 7 -6.59 -3.27 18.10
C GLU A 7 -7.96 -3.58 17.49
N ASP A 8 -8.06 -3.41 16.18
CA ASP A 8 -9.23 -3.88 15.46
C ASP A 8 -9.25 -5.41 15.52
N ALA A 9 -10.41 -5.98 15.83
CA ALA A 9 -10.59 -7.42 15.88
C ALA A 9 -10.16 -8.04 14.55
N LYS A 10 -9.14 -8.90 14.57
CA LYS A 10 -8.72 -9.66 13.40
C LYS A 10 -9.87 -10.58 13.00
N ARG A 11 -10.48 -10.32 11.85
CA ARG A 11 -11.44 -11.24 11.25
C ARG A 11 -10.65 -12.25 10.42
N GLN A 12 -10.84 -13.52 10.71
CA GLN A 12 -10.29 -14.59 9.91
C GLN A 12 -11.25 -14.88 8.76
N TRP A 13 -10.73 -14.91 7.54
CA TRP A 13 -11.45 -15.27 6.33
C TRP A 13 -10.81 -16.51 5.72
N ASP A 14 -11.63 -17.50 5.36
CA ASP A 14 -11.20 -18.73 4.69
C ASP A 14 -11.90 -18.85 3.33
N PRO A 15 -11.23 -18.47 2.23
CA PRO A 15 -11.85 -18.38 0.91
C PRO A 15 -12.08 -19.73 0.20
N GLN A 16 -11.71 -20.87 0.75
CA GLN A 16 -11.97 -22.24 0.26
C GLN A 16 -11.88 -22.42 -1.27
N GLY A 17 -10.94 -21.75 -1.94
CA GLY A 17 -10.71 -21.87 -3.39
C GLY A 17 -11.67 -21.06 -4.28
N GLU A 18 -12.46 -20.15 -3.73
CA GLU A 18 -13.32 -19.26 -4.50
C GLU A 18 -12.53 -18.23 -5.33
N PRO A 19 -13.09 -17.76 -6.47
CA PRO A 19 -12.49 -16.66 -7.23
C PRO A 19 -12.29 -15.42 -6.37
N LEU A 20 -11.12 -14.79 -6.43
CA LEU A 20 -10.76 -13.65 -5.59
C LEU A 20 -11.80 -12.50 -5.61
N GLY A 21 -12.40 -12.22 -6.77
CA GLY A 21 -13.45 -11.21 -6.88
C GLY A 21 -14.71 -11.54 -6.06
N GLN A 22 -15.08 -12.82 -5.98
CA GLN A 22 -16.20 -13.27 -5.16
C GLN A 22 -15.86 -13.10 -3.67
N VAL A 23 -14.69 -13.53 -3.25
CA VAL A 23 -14.18 -13.35 -1.88
C VAL A 23 -14.20 -11.88 -1.48
N LEU A 24 -13.72 -10.97 -2.33
CA LEU A 24 -13.71 -9.53 -2.06
C LEU A 24 -15.13 -8.95 -1.99
N ASN A 25 -16.06 -9.41 -2.84
CA ASN A 25 -17.47 -9.01 -2.77
C ASN A 25 -18.10 -9.43 -1.44
N GLU A 26 -17.88 -10.66 -1.00
CA GLU A 26 -18.39 -11.15 0.27
C GLU A 26 -17.78 -10.40 1.46
N MET A 27 -16.46 -10.22 1.48
CA MET A 27 -15.78 -9.44 2.51
C MET A 27 -16.38 -8.04 2.65
N THR A 28 -16.53 -7.31 1.53
CA THR A 28 -17.04 -5.95 1.54
C THR A 28 -18.57 -5.89 1.73
N SER A 29 -19.28 -7.00 1.54
CA SER A 29 -20.69 -7.12 1.91
C SER A 29 -20.90 -7.21 3.41
N VAL A 30 -20.01 -7.90 4.12
CA VAL A 30 -20.02 -8.08 5.58
C VAL A 30 -19.40 -6.87 6.27
N ASP A 31 -18.26 -6.38 5.78
CA ASP A 31 -17.59 -5.20 6.31
C ASP A 31 -17.75 -3.99 5.38
N LYS A 32 -18.78 -3.20 5.63
CA LYS A 32 -19.10 -1.98 4.86
C LYS A 32 -18.09 -0.84 5.02
N THR A 33 -17.09 -1.00 5.88
CA THR A 33 -16.02 -0.01 6.05
C THR A 33 -15.02 -0.04 4.90
N TYR A 34 -15.06 -1.10 4.06
CA TYR A 34 -14.22 -1.24 2.90
C TYR A 34 -15.03 -1.41 1.62
N ARG A 35 -14.44 -0.98 0.52
CA ARG A 35 -14.82 -1.28 -0.86
C ARG A 35 -13.60 -1.78 -1.63
N TRP A 36 -13.80 -2.49 -2.70
CA TRP A 36 -12.70 -2.89 -3.58
C TRP A 36 -12.90 -2.41 -5.01
N GLU A 37 -11.80 -2.25 -5.72
CA GLU A 37 -11.79 -1.90 -7.14
C GLU A 37 -10.56 -2.52 -7.83
N ALA A 38 -10.68 -2.84 -9.12
CA ALA A 38 -9.57 -3.24 -9.96
C ALA A 38 -9.08 -2.01 -10.73
N GLN A 39 -7.82 -1.64 -10.56
CA GLN A 39 -7.21 -0.51 -11.25
C GLN A 39 -5.72 -0.77 -11.51
N ASP A 40 -5.26 -0.40 -12.71
CA ASP A 40 -3.83 -0.47 -13.09
C ASP A 40 -3.19 -1.86 -12.91
N GLY A 41 -3.98 -2.93 -13.17
CA GLY A 41 -3.53 -4.31 -13.01
C GLY A 41 -3.46 -4.81 -11.57
N ALA A 42 -3.90 -4.03 -10.60
CA ALA A 42 -3.95 -4.39 -9.19
C ALA A 42 -5.39 -4.36 -8.64
N LEU A 43 -5.64 -5.18 -7.61
CA LEU A 43 -6.86 -5.12 -6.82
C LEU A 43 -6.61 -4.26 -5.57
N ASN A 44 -7.44 -3.24 -5.39
CA ASN A 44 -7.32 -2.30 -4.29
C ASN A 44 -8.49 -2.47 -3.33
N LEU A 45 -8.20 -2.75 -2.05
CA LEU A 45 -9.17 -2.72 -0.97
C LEU A 45 -9.05 -1.38 -0.24
N LEU A 46 -10.06 -0.54 -0.35
CA LEU A 46 -10.03 0.85 0.08
C LEU A 46 -11.08 1.12 1.17
N PRO A 47 -10.80 2.00 2.14
CA PRO A 47 -11.81 2.43 3.09
C PRO A 47 -12.94 3.19 2.38
N THR A 48 -14.21 2.93 2.76
CA THR A 48 -15.36 3.68 2.25
C THR A 48 -15.41 5.11 2.77
N ALA A 49 -14.79 5.39 3.93
CA ALA A 49 -14.66 6.73 4.48
C ALA A 49 -13.71 7.67 3.69
N GLY A 50 -13.06 7.14 2.66
CA GLY A 50 -12.14 7.87 1.81
C GLY A 50 -10.72 7.30 1.84
N GLU A 51 -10.02 7.49 0.74
CA GLU A 51 -8.64 7.07 0.60
C GLU A 51 -7.71 7.96 1.45
N PRO A 52 -6.70 7.38 2.14
CA PRO A 52 -5.70 8.15 2.87
C PRO A 52 -5.03 9.22 2.01
N LEU A 53 -4.90 10.45 2.55
CA LEU A 53 -4.39 11.59 1.79
C LEU A 53 -2.97 11.37 1.24
N LEU A 54 -2.13 10.64 1.96
CA LEU A 54 -0.78 10.32 1.46
C LEU A 54 -0.84 9.49 0.18
N LEU A 55 -1.76 8.52 0.07
CA LEU A 55 -1.93 7.69 -1.12
C LEU A 55 -2.41 8.48 -2.35
N GLN A 56 -3.06 9.64 -2.14
CA GLN A 56 -3.52 10.55 -3.19
C GLN A 56 -2.43 11.52 -3.67
N THR A 57 -1.26 11.54 -3.02
CA THR A 57 -0.14 12.42 -3.39
C THR A 57 0.28 12.16 -4.83
N GLN A 58 0.37 13.22 -5.64
CA GLN A 58 0.85 13.13 -7.00
C GLN A 58 2.36 12.86 -7.00
N VAL A 59 2.75 11.85 -7.76
CA VAL A 59 4.13 11.41 -7.93
C VAL A 59 4.49 11.57 -9.41
N GLY A 60 5.60 12.23 -9.70
CA GLY A 60 6.12 12.39 -11.05
C GLY A 60 6.57 11.06 -11.66
N ASP A 61 6.97 11.11 -12.94
CA ASP A 61 7.51 9.92 -13.61
C ASP A 61 8.81 9.42 -12.96
N PHE A 62 9.02 8.12 -13.02
CA PHE A 62 10.25 7.49 -12.55
C PHE A 62 10.54 6.16 -13.25
N LYS A 63 11.80 5.77 -13.16
CA LYS A 63 12.25 4.41 -13.49
C LYS A 63 13.05 3.88 -12.29
N ILE A 64 12.73 2.66 -11.87
CA ILE A 64 13.46 1.94 -10.82
C ILE A 64 13.87 0.58 -11.38
N ASP A 65 15.15 0.27 -11.31
CA ASP A 65 15.72 -1.04 -11.62
C ASP A 65 16.30 -1.59 -10.33
N THR A 66 15.79 -2.71 -9.82
CA THR A 66 16.18 -3.27 -8.52
C THR A 66 15.89 -4.76 -8.44
N THR A 67 16.35 -5.39 -7.36
CA THR A 67 16.04 -6.79 -7.02
C THR A 67 15.13 -6.89 -5.80
N SER A 68 14.70 -5.77 -5.22
CA SER A 68 13.98 -5.74 -3.95
C SER A 68 12.84 -4.73 -3.97
N SER A 69 11.63 -5.18 -3.62
CA SER A 69 10.47 -4.30 -3.43
C SER A 69 10.71 -3.27 -2.32
N LEU A 70 11.47 -3.63 -1.28
CA LEU A 70 11.86 -2.69 -0.23
C LEU A 70 12.76 -1.58 -0.78
N GLU A 71 13.74 -1.90 -1.61
CA GLU A 71 14.60 -0.89 -2.24
C GLU A 71 13.79 0.01 -3.17
N ALA A 72 12.88 -0.55 -3.97
CA ALA A 72 11.95 0.23 -4.78
C ALA A 72 11.09 1.17 -3.92
N LEU A 73 10.57 0.68 -2.80
CA LEU A 73 9.81 1.47 -1.84
C LEU A 73 10.65 2.60 -1.24
N ASN A 74 11.89 2.31 -0.83
CA ASN A 74 12.79 3.31 -0.27
C ASN A 74 13.11 4.41 -1.30
N GLN A 75 13.41 4.04 -2.53
CA GLN A 75 13.62 5.00 -3.61
C GLN A 75 12.35 5.86 -3.86
N LEU A 76 11.17 5.25 -3.82
CA LEU A 76 9.91 5.97 -3.94
C LEU A 76 9.71 6.95 -2.77
N LYS A 77 9.94 6.52 -1.53
CA LYS A 77 9.81 7.35 -0.31
C LYS A 77 10.76 8.56 -0.29
N THR A 78 11.92 8.48 -0.94
CA THR A 78 12.89 9.62 -1.00
C THR A 78 12.48 10.71 -1.98
N ARG A 79 11.42 10.52 -2.77
CA ARG A 79 10.96 11.54 -3.70
C ARG A 79 10.42 12.76 -2.97
N ARG A 80 10.72 13.95 -3.51
CA ARG A 80 10.36 15.24 -2.88
C ARG A 80 8.88 15.38 -2.58
N GLU A 81 8.04 15.02 -3.53
CA GLU A 81 6.60 15.12 -3.43
C GLU A 81 6.06 14.28 -2.27
N ILE A 82 6.63 13.09 -2.02
CA ILE A 82 6.24 12.20 -0.93
C ILE A 82 6.76 12.74 0.40
N GLN A 83 8.01 13.18 0.45
CA GLN A 83 8.60 13.79 1.65
C GLN A 83 7.80 15.03 2.09
N HIS A 84 7.42 15.90 1.15
CA HIS A 84 6.59 17.07 1.44
C HIS A 84 5.20 16.67 1.93
N ALA A 85 4.57 15.66 1.31
CA ALA A 85 3.26 15.19 1.75
C ALA A 85 3.33 14.61 3.17
N MET A 86 4.34 13.80 3.48
CA MET A 86 4.55 13.25 4.83
C MET A 86 4.73 14.36 5.87
N LEU A 87 5.56 15.39 5.57
CA LEU A 87 5.75 16.55 6.44
C LEU A 87 4.43 17.31 6.66
N ASN A 88 3.68 17.61 5.61
CA ASN A 88 2.41 18.34 5.69
C ASN A 88 1.36 17.57 6.50
N LEU A 89 1.33 16.25 6.38
CA LEU A 89 0.42 15.37 7.11
C LEU A 89 0.94 15.03 8.52
N ARG A 90 2.17 15.48 8.87
CA ARG A 90 2.89 15.15 10.10
C ARG A 90 3.02 13.64 10.31
N LEU A 91 3.29 12.91 9.23
CA LEU A 91 3.52 11.48 9.24
C LEU A 91 5.03 11.20 9.35
N GLN A 92 5.39 10.24 10.19
CA GLN A 92 6.73 9.69 10.28
C GLN A 92 6.75 8.30 9.63
N ASP A 93 7.90 7.90 9.10
CA ASP A 93 8.06 6.53 8.58
C ASP A 93 8.10 5.55 9.75
N GLY A 94 7.16 4.62 9.77
CA GLY A 94 7.08 3.59 10.80
C GLY A 94 8.09 2.47 10.54
N LEU A 95 8.47 1.75 11.58
CA LEU A 95 9.33 0.57 11.46
C LEU A 95 8.68 -0.50 10.59
N THR A 96 9.33 -0.83 9.49
CA THR A 96 8.97 -1.99 8.66
C THR A 96 9.84 -3.16 9.08
N ILE A 97 9.22 -4.21 9.63
CA ILE A 97 9.93 -5.48 9.87
C ILE A 97 10.04 -6.17 8.52
N ILE A 98 11.26 -6.34 8.05
CA ILE A 98 11.54 -6.97 6.77
C ILE A 98 11.57 -8.48 6.98
N THR A 99 10.66 -9.18 6.31
CA THR A 99 10.81 -10.63 6.13
C THR A 99 11.76 -10.81 4.94
N TYR A 100 12.95 -11.32 5.19
CA TYR A 100 13.93 -11.57 4.14
C TYR A 100 13.40 -12.60 3.14
N SER A 101 13.24 -12.21 1.88
CA SER A 101 12.95 -13.14 0.80
C SER A 101 14.27 -13.61 0.19
N PRO A 102 14.59 -14.92 0.24
CA PRO A 102 15.88 -15.43 -0.24
C PRO A 102 16.03 -15.45 -1.78
N ARG A 103 15.00 -15.04 -2.52
CA ARG A 103 15.01 -15.02 -4.00
C ARG A 103 14.71 -13.64 -4.52
N ALA A 104 15.74 -12.79 -4.58
CA ALA A 104 15.65 -11.51 -5.25
C ALA A 104 15.73 -11.70 -6.78
N THR A 105 14.61 -11.59 -7.47
CA THR A 105 14.56 -11.56 -8.94
C THR A 105 14.61 -10.11 -9.41
N PRO A 106 15.55 -9.73 -10.31
CA PRO A 106 15.60 -8.39 -10.86
C PRO A 106 14.28 -8.00 -11.55
N PHE A 107 13.79 -6.79 -11.28
CA PHE A 107 12.63 -6.23 -11.95
C PHE A 107 12.83 -4.75 -12.24
N SER A 108 12.06 -4.23 -13.20
CA SER A 108 12.09 -2.84 -13.61
C SER A 108 10.67 -2.26 -13.54
N VAL A 109 10.54 -1.12 -12.90
CA VAL A 109 9.30 -0.34 -12.86
C VAL A 109 9.47 0.91 -13.70
N ARG A 110 8.54 1.16 -14.63
CA ARG A 110 8.42 2.45 -15.33
C ARG A 110 7.05 3.04 -15.01
N PHE A 111 7.06 4.16 -14.33
CA PHE A 111 5.85 4.89 -13.95
C PHE A 111 5.80 6.24 -14.68
N LYS A 112 4.66 6.57 -15.28
CA LYS A 112 4.50 7.79 -16.08
C LYS A 112 3.91 8.97 -15.31
N GLY A 113 3.80 8.85 -14.01
CA GLY A 113 3.13 9.81 -13.13
C GLY A 113 1.71 9.38 -12.77
N GLY A 114 1.25 9.90 -11.63
CA GLY A 114 -0.05 9.58 -11.02
C GLY A 114 0.01 9.67 -9.51
N THR A 115 -0.89 8.98 -8.82
CA THR A 115 -0.92 8.97 -7.36
C THR A 115 0.11 8.01 -6.75
N LEU A 116 0.45 8.21 -5.48
CA LEU A 116 1.30 7.27 -4.74
C LEU A 116 0.71 5.86 -4.74
N ARG A 117 -0.61 5.70 -4.62
CA ARG A 117 -1.27 4.40 -4.74
C ARG A 117 -0.96 3.73 -6.08
N GLN A 118 -1.09 4.46 -7.17
CA GLN A 118 -0.78 3.95 -8.52
C GLN A 118 0.69 3.58 -8.67
N ALA A 119 1.60 4.36 -8.08
CA ALA A 119 3.02 4.03 -8.05
C ALA A 119 3.31 2.73 -7.27
N LEU A 120 2.66 2.52 -6.12
CA LEU A 120 2.76 1.28 -5.34
C LEU A 120 2.18 0.08 -6.10
N ASN A 121 1.04 0.25 -6.78
CA ASN A 121 0.48 -0.79 -7.66
C ASN A 121 1.47 -1.15 -8.78
N ALA A 122 2.09 -0.15 -9.42
CA ALA A 122 3.08 -0.41 -10.47
C ALA A 122 4.30 -1.19 -9.96
N ILE A 123 4.77 -0.91 -8.74
CA ILE A 123 5.85 -1.67 -8.10
C ILE A 123 5.40 -3.11 -7.82
N ALA A 124 4.22 -3.31 -7.24
CA ALA A 124 3.68 -4.64 -6.93
C ALA A 124 3.57 -5.51 -8.19
N VAL A 125 2.96 -4.97 -9.23
CA VAL A 125 2.79 -5.66 -10.52
C VAL A 125 4.13 -6.01 -11.15
N ALA A 126 5.09 -5.08 -11.17
CA ALA A 126 6.41 -5.31 -11.76
C ALA A 126 7.25 -6.31 -10.95
N HIS A 127 7.13 -6.32 -9.63
CA HIS A 127 7.80 -7.26 -8.74
C HIS A 127 7.15 -8.65 -8.78
N GLY A 128 5.88 -8.74 -9.17
CA GLY A 128 5.08 -9.97 -9.07
C GLY A 128 4.65 -10.27 -7.64
N SER A 129 4.58 -9.24 -6.78
CA SER A 129 4.05 -9.37 -5.42
C SER A 129 2.53 -9.53 -5.47
N ASP A 130 2.01 -10.44 -4.65
CA ASP A 130 0.57 -10.66 -4.59
C ASP A 130 -0.14 -9.51 -3.86
N VAL A 131 0.52 -8.88 -2.88
CA VAL A 131 -0.10 -7.89 -1.98
C VAL A 131 0.90 -6.83 -1.53
N TRP A 132 0.43 -5.58 -1.41
CA TRP A 132 1.04 -4.56 -0.59
C TRP A 132 0.04 -4.02 0.43
N ASP A 133 0.50 -3.61 1.59
CA ASP A 133 -0.35 -3.01 2.63
C ASP A 133 0.11 -1.60 3.02
N TYR A 134 -0.86 -0.77 3.38
CA TYR A 134 -0.67 0.58 3.87
C TYR A 134 -1.39 0.76 5.21
N ARG A 135 -0.69 1.28 6.20
CA ARG A 135 -1.25 1.59 7.52
C ARG A 135 -0.82 2.97 7.98
N GLU A 136 -1.78 3.75 8.46
CA GLU A 136 -1.49 4.93 9.27
C GLU A 136 -1.85 4.63 10.72
N ILE A 137 -0.88 4.83 11.63
CA ILE A 137 -1.08 4.72 13.07
C ILE A 137 -1.18 6.14 13.60
N ARG A 138 -2.32 6.47 14.21
CA ARG A 138 -2.60 7.80 14.78
C ARG A 138 -2.95 7.64 16.26
N CYS A 139 -1.93 7.73 17.14
CA CYS A 139 -2.06 7.56 18.58
C CYS A 139 -1.50 8.77 19.31
N GLY A 140 -2.38 9.65 19.80
CA GLY A 140 -1.98 10.90 20.42
C GLY A 140 -1.17 11.76 19.43
N GLU A 141 0.06 12.13 19.83
CA GLU A 141 0.97 12.87 18.96
C GLU A 141 1.69 12.00 17.93
N ARG A 142 1.71 10.69 18.13
CA ARG A 142 2.36 9.73 17.23
C ARG A 142 1.51 9.53 15.98
N LYS A 143 2.10 9.85 14.82
CA LYS A 143 1.51 9.64 13.50
C LYS A 143 2.55 8.96 12.62
N GLU A 144 2.35 7.68 12.37
CA GLU A 144 3.27 6.88 11.58
C GLU A 144 2.58 6.29 10.36
N VAL A 145 3.34 6.12 9.28
CA VAL A 145 2.93 5.38 8.11
C VAL A 145 3.82 4.15 7.93
N ILE A 146 3.20 3.02 7.65
CA ILE A 146 3.86 1.76 7.34
C ILE A 146 3.37 1.31 5.98
N ILE A 147 4.30 1.06 5.05
CA ILE A 147 4.01 0.47 3.72
C ILE A 147 4.88 -0.78 3.60
N ARG A 148 4.27 -1.89 3.17
CA ARG A 148 4.94 -3.20 3.01
C ARG A 148 4.53 -3.86 1.71
N PHE A 149 5.45 -4.67 1.15
CA PHE A 149 5.22 -5.60 0.05
C PHE A 149 5.44 -7.02 0.50
#